data_06b4c2af6b542df4a4b6dbfbdf0cc20b
#
_entry.id   06b4c2af6b542df4a4b6dbfbdf0cc20b
#
_cell.length_a   1.000
_cell.length_b   1.000
_cell.length_c   1.000
_cell.angle_alpha   90.00
_cell.angle_beta   90.00
_cell.angle_gamma   90.00
#
_symmetry.space_group_name_H-M   'P 1'
#
loop_
_entity.id
_entity.type
_entity.pdbx_description
1 polymer ?
#
loop_
_entity_poly.entity_id
_entity_poly.type
_entity_poly.pdbx_seq_one_letter_code
_entity_poly.pdbx_strand_id
1 'polypeptide(L)'
;MQRQSGFTLIELMVTVAIVAILAGIAIPSYTIYITRSKIQEATSNLLAMRTKMELYFQDNRSFVGACAPGTVAPLPAPAVAGQPAGTLKYFTISCPTLTDGPPQAYTIRAVGTDPSVVGLTLTINQANVRTTVSVPAGWTLPTDNCWVAKKGGAC
;
A
#
# COMPACT_ATOMS: atom_id res chain seq x y z
N MET A 1 -11.91 45.61 38.89
CA MET A 1 -11.77 44.19 39.28
C MET A 1 -12.53 43.36 38.26
N GLN A 2 -11.82 42.60 37.44
CA GLN A 2 -12.45 41.66 36.48
C GLN A 2 -12.85 40.41 37.26
N ARG A 3 -14.13 40.04 37.20
CA ARG A 3 -14.61 38.75 37.73
C ARG A 3 -14.09 37.62 36.84
N GLN A 4 -13.22 36.80 37.34
CA GLN A 4 -12.86 35.53 36.73
C GLN A 4 -14.02 34.54 36.95
N SER A 5 -14.76 34.21 35.88
CA SER A 5 -15.74 33.13 35.91
C SER A 5 -15.00 31.81 35.77
N GLY A 6 -15.05 30.97 36.80
CA GLY A 6 -14.51 29.59 36.74
C GLY A 6 -15.52 28.63 36.08
N PHE A 7 -15.03 27.57 35.46
CA PHE A 7 -15.85 26.49 34.91
C PHE A 7 -16.60 25.73 36.00
N THR A 8 -17.84 25.38 35.73
CA THR A 8 -18.63 24.53 36.62
C THR A 8 -18.27 23.07 36.45
N LEU A 9 -18.41 22.25 37.49
CA LEU A 9 -18.14 20.79 37.41
C LEU A 9 -19.05 20.10 36.40
N ILE A 10 -20.32 20.52 36.27
CA ILE A 10 -21.27 19.97 35.28
C ILE A 10 -20.86 20.27 33.84
N GLU A 11 -20.36 21.47 33.60
CA GLU A 11 -19.88 21.87 32.26
C GLU A 11 -18.69 21.05 31.82
N LEU A 12 -17.77 20.75 32.74
CA LEU A 12 -16.63 19.85 32.46
C LEU A 12 -17.11 18.41 32.20
N MET A 13 -18.06 17.89 32.99
CA MET A 13 -18.60 16.55 32.81
C MET A 13 -19.29 16.39 31.43
N VAL A 14 -20.09 17.37 31.02
CA VAL A 14 -20.79 17.37 29.75
C VAL A 14 -19.79 17.44 28.58
N THR A 15 -18.79 18.30 28.67
CA THR A 15 -17.77 18.42 27.58
C THR A 15 -16.97 17.14 27.44
N VAL A 16 -16.53 16.49 28.53
CA VAL A 16 -15.81 15.22 28.50
C VAL A 16 -16.69 14.11 27.92
N ALA A 17 -17.98 14.05 28.28
CA ALA A 17 -18.90 13.07 27.75
C ALA A 17 -19.05 13.20 26.19
N ILE A 18 -19.22 14.42 25.69
CA ILE A 18 -19.32 14.68 24.26
C ILE A 18 -18.02 14.28 23.53
N VAL A 19 -16.86 14.69 24.05
CA VAL A 19 -15.55 14.34 23.48
C VAL A 19 -15.35 12.83 23.47
N ALA A 20 -15.73 12.11 24.52
CA ALA A 20 -15.61 10.65 24.57
C ALA A 20 -16.45 9.96 23.50
N ILE A 21 -17.69 10.41 23.25
CA ILE A 21 -18.56 9.88 22.20
C ILE A 21 -17.96 10.14 20.82
N LEU A 22 -17.51 11.36 20.56
CA LEU A 22 -16.90 11.73 19.28
C LEU A 22 -15.60 10.96 19.03
N ALA A 23 -14.75 10.80 20.03
CA ALA A 23 -13.50 10.03 19.95
C ALA A 23 -13.77 8.55 19.64
N GLY A 24 -14.81 7.96 20.22
CA GLY A 24 -15.23 6.57 19.97
C GLY A 24 -15.55 6.27 18.50
N ILE A 25 -16.01 7.27 17.75
CA ILE A 25 -16.31 7.15 16.31
C ILE A 25 -15.12 7.58 15.45
N ALA A 26 -14.41 8.62 15.85
CA ALA A 26 -13.34 9.21 15.06
C ALA A 26 -12.09 8.32 14.96
N ILE A 27 -11.68 7.68 16.06
CA ILE A 27 -10.45 6.86 16.11
C ILE A 27 -10.49 5.67 15.14
N PRO A 28 -11.53 4.79 15.13
CA PRO A 28 -11.56 3.67 14.19
C PRO A 28 -11.65 4.11 12.74
N SER A 29 -12.36 5.19 12.44
CA SER A 29 -12.43 5.75 11.08
C SER A 29 -11.08 6.25 10.59
N TYR A 30 -10.32 6.92 11.46
CA TYR A 30 -8.99 7.42 11.15
C TYR A 30 -8.00 6.29 10.84
N THR A 31 -7.99 5.22 11.61
CA THR A 31 -7.08 4.07 11.37
C THR A 31 -7.35 3.40 10.03
N ILE A 32 -8.61 3.27 9.63
CA ILE A 32 -8.98 2.73 8.31
C ILE A 32 -8.48 3.64 7.19
N TYR A 33 -8.63 4.95 7.33
CA TYR A 33 -8.17 5.93 6.36
C TYR A 33 -6.64 5.87 6.16
N ILE A 34 -5.88 5.82 7.26
CA ILE A 34 -4.42 5.70 7.23
C ILE A 34 -3.98 4.40 6.54
N THR A 35 -4.62 3.26 6.85
CA THR A 35 -4.28 1.98 6.22
C THR A 35 -4.52 2.03 4.70
N ARG A 36 -5.61 2.64 4.25
CA ARG A 36 -5.87 2.84 2.81
C ARG A 36 -4.81 3.72 2.14
N SER A 37 -4.41 4.80 2.79
CA SER A 37 -3.34 5.67 2.30
C SER A 37 -2.02 4.90 2.11
N LYS A 38 -1.69 3.97 3.02
CA LYS A 38 -0.52 3.10 2.88
C LYS A 38 -0.66 2.13 1.70
N ILE A 39 -1.82 1.52 1.51
CA ILE A 39 -2.08 0.64 0.35
C ILE A 39 -1.91 1.41 -0.97
N GLN A 40 -2.27 2.69 -1.00
CA GLN A 40 -2.11 3.54 -2.17
C GLN A 40 -0.63 3.69 -2.59
N GLU A 41 0.31 3.68 -1.64
CA GLU A 41 1.74 3.68 -1.94
C GLU A 41 2.12 2.44 -2.77
N ALA A 42 1.66 1.25 -2.37
CA ALA A 42 1.94 0.01 -3.11
C ALA A 42 1.31 0.02 -4.51
N THR A 43 0.02 0.36 -4.60
CA THR A 43 -0.72 0.31 -5.88
C THR A 43 -0.19 1.31 -6.89
N SER A 44 0.17 2.53 -6.47
CA SER A 44 0.76 3.55 -7.35
C SER A 44 2.14 3.11 -7.87
N ASN A 45 2.98 2.53 -7.01
CA ASN A 45 4.29 2.02 -7.42
C ASN A 45 4.18 0.80 -8.33
N LEU A 46 3.25 -0.12 -8.08
CA LEU A 46 2.99 -1.27 -8.96
C LEU A 46 2.57 -0.81 -10.37
N LEU A 47 1.69 0.20 -10.45
CA LEU A 47 1.27 0.77 -11.75
C LEU A 47 2.40 1.50 -12.46
N ALA A 48 3.19 2.29 -11.74
CA ALA A 48 4.36 2.97 -12.28
C ALA A 48 5.39 1.96 -12.80
N MET A 49 5.67 0.90 -12.04
CA MET A 49 6.56 -0.17 -12.47
C MET A 49 6.03 -0.90 -13.70
N ARG A 50 4.72 -1.20 -13.77
CA ARG A 50 4.13 -1.80 -14.96
C ARG A 50 4.41 -0.96 -16.20
N THR A 51 4.18 0.35 -16.15
CA THR A 51 4.44 1.25 -17.30
C THR A 51 5.92 1.18 -17.72
N LYS A 52 6.83 1.18 -16.76
CA LYS A 52 8.27 1.07 -17.03
C LYS A 52 8.64 -0.29 -17.62
N MET A 53 8.01 -1.38 -17.20
CA MET A 53 8.21 -2.72 -17.76
C MET A 53 7.82 -2.77 -19.25
N GLU A 54 6.70 -2.14 -19.61
CA GLU A 54 6.28 -2.06 -21.02
C GLU A 54 7.28 -1.24 -21.87
N LEU A 55 7.81 -0.14 -21.33
CA LEU A 55 8.87 0.63 -22.01
C LEU A 55 10.13 -0.19 -22.19
N TYR A 56 10.57 -0.90 -21.14
CA TYR A 56 11.73 -1.79 -21.23
C TYR A 56 11.56 -2.86 -22.31
N PHE A 57 10.37 -3.44 -22.41
CA PHE A 57 10.04 -4.44 -23.41
C PHE A 57 10.08 -3.89 -24.84
N GLN A 58 9.66 -2.64 -25.05
CA GLN A 58 9.73 -2.00 -26.38
C GLN A 58 11.17 -1.94 -26.91
N ASP A 59 12.13 -1.64 -26.01
CA ASP A 59 13.53 -1.49 -26.37
C ASP A 59 14.27 -2.85 -26.47
N ASN A 60 13.96 -3.78 -25.55
CA ASN A 60 14.75 -5.02 -25.38
C ASN A 60 14.04 -6.28 -25.91
N ARG A 61 12.75 -6.22 -26.21
CA ARG A 61 11.91 -7.36 -26.61
C ARG A 61 11.92 -8.53 -25.61
N SER A 62 12.30 -8.26 -24.38
CA SER A 62 12.34 -9.20 -23.25
C SER A 62 12.12 -8.45 -21.94
N PHE A 63 11.61 -9.14 -20.91
CA PHE A 63 11.50 -8.58 -19.58
C PHE A 63 12.70 -8.96 -18.68
N VAL A 64 13.57 -9.85 -19.12
CA VAL A 64 14.72 -10.29 -18.33
C VAL A 64 15.68 -9.13 -18.10
N GLY A 65 16.05 -8.92 -16.84
CA GLY A 65 16.91 -7.80 -16.42
C GLY A 65 16.18 -6.47 -16.19
N ALA A 66 14.88 -6.37 -16.51
CA ALA A 66 14.14 -5.11 -16.43
C ALA A 66 14.24 -4.41 -15.08
N CYS A 67 14.14 -5.15 -13.98
CA CYS A 67 14.15 -4.60 -12.61
C CYS A 67 15.57 -4.30 -12.06
N ALA A 68 16.61 -4.47 -12.88
CA ALA A 68 17.98 -4.20 -12.48
C ALA A 68 18.27 -2.67 -12.42
N PRO A 69 19.21 -2.24 -11.57
CA PRO A 69 19.66 -0.86 -11.54
C PRO A 69 20.20 -0.41 -12.90
N GLY A 70 19.93 0.84 -13.26
CA GLY A 70 20.43 1.43 -14.52
C GLY A 70 19.57 1.14 -15.76
N THR A 71 18.49 0.36 -15.63
CA THR A 71 17.50 0.15 -16.72
C THR A 71 16.46 1.27 -16.73
N VAL A 72 15.55 1.27 -17.71
CA VAL A 72 14.38 2.18 -17.72
C VAL A 72 13.29 1.74 -16.73
N ALA A 73 13.37 0.50 -16.22
CA ALA A 73 12.43 -0.07 -15.27
C ALA A 73 13.08 -0.56 -13.95
N PRO A 74 14.00 0.22 -13.33
CA PRO A 74 14.61 -0.20 -12.08
C PRO A 74 13.56 -0.27 -10.97
N LEU A 75 13.82 -1.10 -9.96
CA LEU A 75 13.04 -1.06 -8.72
C LEU A 75 13.07 0.37 -8.14
N PRO A 76 11.99 0.82 -7.48
CA PRO A 76 11.95 2.13 -6.85
C PRO A 76 13.14 2.36 -5.91
N ALA A 77 13.62 3.59 -5.85
CA ALA A 77 14.63 3.96 -4.87
C ALA A 77 14.11 3.70 -3.44
N PRO A 78 14.98 3.26 -2.51
CA PRO A 78 14.54 3.01 -1.15
C PRO A 78 14.11 4.30 -0.46
N ALA A 79 13.07 4.21 0.39
CA ALA A 79 12.59 5.35 1.16
C ALA A 79 13.60 5.83 2.22
N VAL A 80 14.50 4.95 2.64
CA VAL A 80 15.59 5.24 3.59
C VAL A 80 16.92 4.87 2.95
N ALA A 81 17.90 5.78 3.02
CA ALA A 81 19.24 5.54 2.51
C ALA A 81 19.86 4.28 3.15
N GLY A 82 20.54 3.48 2.33
CA GLY A 82 21.19 2.23 2.76
C GLY A 82 20.29 0.99 2.73
N GLN A 83 19.01 1.14 2.42
CA GLN A 83 18.12 0.00 2.19
C GLN A 83 18.21 -0.49 0.73
N PRO A 84 17.89 -1.78 0.44
CA PRO A 84 17.83 -2.29 -0.91
C PRO A 84 16.80 -1.54 -1.78
N ALA A 85 17.06 -1.47 -3.09
CA ALA A 85 16.08 -0.97 -4.05
C ALA A 85 14.76 -1.75 -3.92
N GLY A 86 13.62 -1.05 -4.09
CA GLY A 86 12.29 -1.60 -3.87
C GLY A 86 11.74 -1.43 -2.45
N THR A 87 12.57 -1.06 -1.47
CA THR A 87 12.11 -0.81 -0.09
C THR A 87 11.48 0.57 0.01
N LEU A 88 10.15 0.62 0.05
CA LEU A 88 9.37 1.84 0.26
C LEU A 88 9.11 2.06 1.77
N LYS A 89 8.33 3.08 2.09
CA LYS A 89 8.02 3.40 3.48
C LYS A 89 7.18 2.33 4.18
N TYR A 90 6.22 1.76 3.46
CA TYR A 90 5.26 0.78 4.01
C TYR A 90 5.27 -0.57 3.29
N PHE A 91 5.94 -0.66 2.14
CA PHE A 91 5.99 -1.85 1.29
C PHE A 91 7.39 -2.10 0.73
N THR A 92 7.66 -3.34 0.38
CA THR A 92 8.82 -3.71 -0.45
C THR A 92 8.32 -4.19 -1.81
N ILE A 93 8.86 -3.60 -2.88
CA ILE A 93 8.57 -3.98 -4.27
C ILE A 93 9.65 -4.94 -4.77
N SER A 94 9.24 -5.97 -5.47
CA SER A 94 10.14 -6.96 -6.08
C SER A 94 9.58 -7.47 -7.40
N CYS A 95 10.44 -8.05 -8.23
CA CYS A 95 10.10 -8.69 -9.50
C CYS A 95 10.42 -10.20 -9.42
N PRO A 96 9.56 -11.02 -8.79
CA PRO A 96 9.85 -12.44 -8.56
C PRO A 96 9.85 -13.29 -9.83
N THR A 97 9.19 -12.85 -10.89
CA THR A 97 9.11 -13.56 -12.16
C THR A 97 9.47 -12.63 -13.31
N LEU A 98 10.51 -12.99 -14.05
CA LEU A 98 10.92 -12.37 -15.30
C LEU A 98 11.29 -13.52 -16.24
N THR A 99 10.47 -13.80 -17.27
CA THR A 99 10.70 -14.91 -18.19
C THR A 99 11.09 -14.41 -19.58
N ASP A 100 12.04 -15.10 -20.18
CA ASP A 100 12.46 -14.93 -21.56
C ASP A 100 11.90 -16.12 -22.37
N GLY A 101 11.35 -15.82 -23.52
CA GLY A 101 10.68 -16.81 -24.37
C GLY A 101 9.14 -16.78 -24.26
N PRO A 102 8.43 -17.30 -25.29
CA PRO A 102 6.97 -17.26 -25.31
C PRO A 102 6.32 -18.27 -24.32
N PRO A 103 5.35 -17.84 -23.49
CA PRO A 103 4.94 -16.45 -23.37
C PRO A 103 5.91 -15.65 -22.48
N GLN A 104 6.36 -14.50 -22.97
CA GLN A 104 7.13 -13.57 -22.14
C GLN A 104 6.24 -12.99 -21.04
N ALA A 105 6.69 -13.10 -19.82
CA ALA A 105 5.87 -12.72 -18.66
C ALA A 105 6.70 -12.08 -17.55
N TYR A 106 6.06 -11.20 -16.81
CA TYR A 106 6.59 -10.70 -15.54
C TYR A 106 5.52 -10.70 -14.45
N THR A 107 5.97 -10.72 -13.23
CA THR A 107 5.14 -10.41 -12.06
C THR A 107 5.89 -9.39 -11.22
N ILE A 108 5.23 -8.30 -10.89
CA ILE A 108 5.70 -7.34 -9.88
C ILE A 108 4.89 -7.55 -8.62
N ARG A 109 5.56 -7.57 -7.48
CA ARG A 109 4.98 -7.86 -6.18
C ARG A 109 5.30 -6.77 -5.18
N ALA A 110 4.30 -6.34 -4.43
CA ALA A 110 4.42 -5.46 -3.27
C ALA A 110 4.06 -6.25 -2.01
N VAL A 111 4.95 -6.25 -1.02
CA VAL A 111 4.76 -6.92 0.28
C VAL A 111 4.75 -5.86 1.37
N GLY A 112 3.72 -5.85 2.19
CA GLY A 112 3.56 -4.92 3.30
C GLY A 112 4.56 -5.18 4.43
N THR A 113 5.28 -4.16 4.87
CA THR A 113 6.30 -4.19 5.93
C THR A 113 5.87 -3.45 7.19
N ASP A 114 4.96 -2.49 7.07
CA ASP A 114 4.42 -1.74 8.21
C ASP A 114 3.39 -2.58 8.99
N PRO A 115 3.32 -2.49 10.33
CA PRO A 115 2.41 -3.28 11.17
C PRO A 115 0.94 -3.27 10.75
N SER A 116 0.44 -2.18 10.16
CA SER A 116 -0.95 -2.08 9.72
C SER A 116 -1.25 -2.74 8.38
N VAL A 117 -0.23 -3.09 7.61
CA VAL A 117 -0.33 -3.73 6.29
C VAL A 117 0.54 -4.99 6.18
N VAL A 118 1.22 -5.41 7.25
CA VAL A 118 1.99 -6.65 7.28
C VAL A 118 1.09 -7.84 6.96
N GLY A 119 1.56 -8.75 6.09
CA GLY A 119 0.76 -9.86 5.56
C GLY A 119 -0.02 -9.50 4.29
N LEU A 120 -0.09 -8.22 3.89
CA LEU A 120 -0.66 -7.83 2.61
C LEU A 120 0.36 -8.03 1.50
N THR A 121 -0.03 -8.79 0.49
CA THR A 121 0.77 -8.98 -0.73
C THR A 121 -0.08 -8.71 -1.95
N LEU A 122 0.35 -7.75 -2.75
CA LEU A 122 -0.31 -7.34 -3.98
C LEU A 122 0.60 -7.66 -5.17
N THR A 123 0.03 -8.09 -6.29
CA THR A 123 0.77 -8.35 -7.52
C THR A 123 0.10 -7.73 -8.74
N ILE A 124 0.90 -7.51 -9.79
CA ILE A 124 0.45 -7.15 -11.13
C ILE A 124 1.35 -7.86 -12.15
N ASN A 125 0.78 -8.26 -13.27
CA ASN A 125 1.50 -8.92 -14.36
C ASN A 125 1.38 -8.16 -15.69
N GLN A 126 1.99 -8.70 -16.76
CA GLN A 126 1.98 -8.15 -18.11
C GLN A 126 0.56 -8.01 -18.70
N ALA A 127 -0.37 -8.90 -18.32
CA ALA A 127 -1.77 -8.82 -18.75
C ALA A 127 -2.61 -7.83 -17.94
N ASN A 128 -1.98 -6.97 -17.10
CA ASN A 128 -2.64 -6.05 -16.17
C ASN A 128 -3.57 -6.75 -15.17
N VAL A 129 -3.37 -8.04 -14.93
CA VAL A 129 -4.11 -8.75 -13.88
C VAL A 129 -3.56 -8.30 -12.53
N ARG A 130 -4.46 -7.75 -11.72
CA ARG A 130 -4.18 -7.23 -10.38
C ARG A 130 -4.68 -8.25 -9.38
N THR A 131 -3.81 -8.76 -8.52
CA THR A 131 -4.19 -9.82 -7.58
C THR A 131 -3.76 -9.47 -6.16
N THR A 132 -4.62 -9.71 -5.21
CA THR A 132 -4.27 -9.77 -3.79
C THR A 132 -3.93 -11.21 -3.45
N VAL A 133 -2.65 -11.48 -3.18
CA VAL A 133 -2.15 -12.83 -2.90
C VAL A 133 -2.39 -13.22 -1.44
N SER A 134 -2.21 -12.28 -0.55
CA SER A 134 -2.45 -12.47 0.89
C SER A 134 -2.95 -11.18 1.53
N VAL A 135 -3.58 -11.29 2.68
CA VAL A 135 -4.13 -10.16 3.45
C VAL A 135 -3.70 -10.23 4.91
N PRO A 136 -3.67 -9.10 5.62
CA PRO A 136 -3.41 -9.06 7.07
C PRO A 136 -4.43 -9.88 7.86
N ALA A 137 -4.05 -10.26 9.09
CA ALA A 137 -4.96 -10.94 9.99
C ALA A 137 -6.27 -10.14 10.20
N GLY A 138 -7.41 -10.81 10.11
CA GLY A 138 -8.74 -10.21 10.25
C GLY A 138 -9.24 -9.48 9.00
N TRP A 139 -8.54 -9.62 7.86
CA TRP A 139 -9.03 -9.17 6.55
C TRP A 139 -9.57 -10.36 5.74
N THR A 140 -10.45 -10.09 4.80
CA THR A 140 -10.97 -11.08 3.85
C THR A 140 -10.24 -10.95 2.52
N LEU A 141 -9.79 -12.08 1.97
CA LEU A 141 -9.19 -12.11 0.63
C LEU A 141 -10.30 -11.84 -0.42
N PRO A 142 -10.06 -10.97 -1.42
CA PRO A 142 -11.00 -10.78 -2.52
C PRO A 142 -11.23 -12.08 -3.30
N THR A 143 -12.44 -12.29 -3.79
CA THR A 143 -12.76 -13.41 -4.70
C THR A 143 -12.36 -13.11 -6.14
N ASP A 144 -12.24 -11.84 -6.49
CA ASP A 144 -11.92 -11.36 -7.83
C ASP A 144 -10.45 -10.97 -7.96
N ASN A 145 -9.97 -10.88 -9.21
CA ASN A 145 -8.63 -10.38 -9.53
C ASN A 145 -8.57 -8.87 -9.33
N CYS A 146 -8.38 -8.44 -8.09
CA CYS A 146 -8.28 -7.03 -7.74
C CYS A 146 -7.37 -6.80 -6.52
N TRP A 147 -7.03 -5.55 -6.28
CA TRP A 147 -6.30 -5.14 -5.09
C TRP A 147 -7.26 -4.73 -3.98
N VAL A 148 -7.21 -5.44 -2.87
CA VAL A 148 -8.04 -5.15 -1.71
C VAL A 148 -7.81 -3.73 -1.18
N ALA A 149 -8.88 -3.01 -0.93
CA ALA A 149 -8.86 -1.66 -0.35
C ALA A 149 -9.48 -1.59 1.05
N LYS A 150 -10.20 -2.65 1.49
CA LYS A 150 -10.93 -2.67 2.76
C LYS A 150 -10.84 -4.05 3.43
N LYS A 151 -10.98 -4.08 4.76
CA LYS A 151 -10.95 -5.31 5.56
C LYS A 151 -11.94 -6.39 5.08
N GLY A 152 -13.10 -6.02 4.57
CA GLY A 152 -14.11 -6.93 4.05
C GLY A 152 -13.83 -7.51 2.66
N GLY A 153 -12.62 -7.39 2.11
CA GLY A 153 -12.25 -7.93 0.80
C GLY A 153 -12.73 -7.10 -0.40
N ALA A 154 -13.29 -5.92 -0.17
CA ALA A 154 -13.68 -5.04 -1.26
C ALA A 154 -12.45 -4.34 -1.88
N CYS A 155 -12.48 -4.16 -3.19
CA CYS A 155 -11.47 -3.51 -4.03
C CYS A 155 -11.73 -2.02 -4.27
#